data_b94bb5ccd1493370b7b13cc66f4bfeb9
#
_entry.id   b94bb5ccd1493370b7b13cc66f4bfeb9
#
_cell.length_a   1.000
_cell.length_b   1.000
_cell.length_c   1.000
_cell.angle_alpha   90.00
_cell.angle_beta   90.00
_cell.angle_gamma   90.00
#
_symmetry.space_group_name_H-M   'P 1'
#
loop_
_entity.id
_entity.type
_entity.pdbx_description
1 polymer ?
#
loop_
_entity_poly.entity_id
_entity_poly.type
_entity_poly.pdbx_seq_one_letter_code
_entity_poly.pdbx_strand_id
1 'polypeptide(L)'
;MNKKESIALDWLKRYTGTSPKDYGNWILLTNFQNYVEKFATKFDTDINGIGGPMTSAINDDGLSIINFGIGSSNAATIMDLLSCIKPKGVLFLGKCGGLKRTTEIGHFILPTAAIRGEGTSDDYFPKEVPAMPSFKLHKYVSELLVERDIEYRTGVIYSTNRRVWEHDEKFKEYLRKVRVMGIDMETATIFITGFANGINRGALLLVSDTPMIPEGIKTEEMDQDVTRKYVDLHLEMGIEAMTKIGVEGEKIKHFKY
;
A
#
# COMPACT_ATOMS: atom_id res chain seq x y z
N MET A 1 2.46 28.19 0.39
CA MET A 1 2.57 27.00 -0.47
C MET A 1 3.95 26.98 -1.08
N ASN A 2 4.71 25.93 -0.91
CA ASN A 2 6.04 25.81 -1.52
C ASN A 2 5.92 25.38 -3.00
N LYS A 3 7.04 25.42 -3.75
CA LYS A 3 7.05 25.07 -5.19
C LYS A 3 6.57 23.65 -5.46
N LYS A 4 6.95 22.68 -4.62
CA LYS A 4 6.52 21.27 -4.74
C LYS A 4 4.99 21.15 -4.55
N GLU A 5 4.45 21.77 -3.52
CA GLU A 5 3.00 21.76 -3.26
C GLU A 5 2.20 22.38 -4.43
N SER A 6 2.72 23.44 -5.05
CA SER A 6 2.08 24.06 -6.23
C SER A 6 2.05 23.13 -7.44
N ILE A 7 3.14 22.40 -7.69
CA ILE A 7 3.21 21.40 -8.76
C ILE A 7 2.25 20.24 -8.44
N ALA A 8 2.29 19.73 -7.22
CA ALA A 8 1.45 18.63 -6.80
C ALA A 8 -0.05 18.95 -6.91
N LEU A 9 -0.44 20.19 -6.59
CA LEU A 9 -1.83 20.65 -6.68
C LEU A 9 -2.35 20.62 -8.13
N ASP A 10 -1.54 21.03 -9.12
CA ASP A 10 -1.88 20.95 -10.54
C ASP A 10 -1.91 19.50 -11.03
N TRP A 11 -0.92 18.70 -10.63
CA TRP A 11 -0.75 17.36 -11.19
C TRP A 11 -1.69 16.33 -10.56
N LEU A 12 -2.07 16.46 -9.30
CA LEU A 12 -2.95 15.48 -8.64
C LEU A 12 -4.23 15.26 -9.45
N LYS A 13 -4.91 16.34 -9.87
CA LYS A 13 -6.11 16.23 -10.70
C LYS A 13 -5.83 15.63 -12.08
N ARG A 14 -4.71 16.00 -12.72
CA ARG A 14 -4.35 15.48 -14.04
C ARG A 14 -4.04 13.97 -14.01
N TYR A 15 -3.49 13.47 -12.90
CA TYR A 15 -3.14 12.06 -12.76
C TYR A 15 -4.33 11.20 -12.33
N THR A 16 -5.14 11.67 -11.41
CA THR A 16 -6.20 10.87 -10.76
C THR A 16 -7.62 11.17 -11.25
N GLY A 17 -7.81 12.24 -12.03
CA GLY A 17 -9.11 12.72 -12.44
C GLY A 17 -9.89 13.49 -11.35
N THR A 18 -9.46 13.43 -10.09
CA THR A 18 -10.14 14.02 -8.93
C THR A 18 -9.48 15.33 -8.50
N SER A 19 -10.29 16.35 -8.23
CA SER A 19 -9.80 17.63 -7.73
C SER A 19 -9.22 17.50 -6.31
N PRO A 20 -8.09 18.16 -5.99
CA PRO A 20 -7.48 18.11 -4.66
C PRO A 20 -8.43 18.44 -3.50
N LYS A 21 -9.38 19.32 -3.70
CA LYS A 21 -10.37 19.76 -2.68
C LYS A 21 -11.41 18.67 -2.35
N ASP A 22 -11.59 17.69 -3.24
CA ASP A 22 -12.60 16.64 -3.09
C ASP A 22 -12.07 15.43 -2.30
N TYR A 23 -10.74 15.34 -2.12
CA TYR A 23 -10.13 14.30 -1.28
C TYR A 23 -10.36 14.55 0.20
N GLY A 24 -10.69 13.48 0.92
CA GLY A 24 -10.73 13.53 2.37
C GLY A 24 -9.38 13.27 3.04
N ASN A 25 -9.43 13.08 4.36
CA ASN A 25 -8.23 12.92 5.20
C ASN A 25 -7.62 11.51 5.18
N TRP A 26 -8.36 10.50 4.73
CA TRP A 26 -7.99 9.11 4.79
C TRP A 26 -8.02 8.51 3.40
N ILE A 27 -6.89 7.91 2.98
CA ILE A 27 -6.71 7.47 1.61
C ILE A 27 -6.22 6.03 1.59
N LEU A 28 -6.91 5.19 0.83
CA LEU A 28 -6.45 3.88 0.43
C LEU A 28 -5.63 4.01 -0.86
N LEU A 29 -4.46 3.41 -0.89
CA LEU A 29 -3.67 3.25 -2.11
C LEU A 29 -3.72 1.80 -2.56
N THR A 30 -3.75 1.59 -3.85
CA THR A 30 -3.62 0.26 -4.46
C THR A 30 -2.90 0.35 -5.78
N ASN A 31 -2.40 -0.76 -6.28
CA ASN A 31 -1.83 -0.89 -7.62
C ASN A 31 -2.69 -1.80 -8.52
N PHE A 32 -3.97 -2.02 -8.15
CA PHE A 32 -4.91 -2.86 -8.86
C PHE A 32 -6.23 -2.14 -9.14
N GLN A 33 -6.63 -2.12 -10.40
CA GLN A 33 -7.85 -1.44 -10.84
C GLN A 33 -9.12 -2.04 -10.23
N ASN A 34 -9.18 -3.35 -10.08
CA ASN A 34 -10.33 -4.04 -9.51
C ASN A 34 -10.67 -3.64 -8.06
N TYR A 35 -9.70 -3.13 -7.29
CA TYR A 35 -9.97 -2.57 -5.94
C TYR A 35 -10.75 -1.27 -6.03
N VAL A 36 -10.41 -0.40 -7.00
CA VAL A 36 -11.16 0.85 -7.22
C VAL A 36 -12.58 0.55 -7.72
N GLU A 37 -12.74 -0.42 -8.62
CA GLU A 37 -14.04 -0.86 -9.14
C GLU A 37 -14.94 -1.43 -8.03
N LYS A 38 -14.39 -2.29 -7.17
CA LYS A 38 -15.14 -2.84 -6.03
C LYS A 38 -15.49 -1.77 -5.00
N PHE A 39 -14.59 -0.83 -4.73
CA PHE A 39 -14.86 0.31 -3.86
C PHE A 39 -15.99 1.18 -4.44
N ALA A 40 -15.90 1.54 -5.71
CA ALA A 40 -16.91 2.34 -6.40
C ALA A 40 -18.29 1.66 -6.40
N THR A 41 -18.32 0.36 -6.68
CA THR A 41 -19.56 -0.44 -6.60
C THR A 41 -20.14 -0.48 -5.17
N LYS A 42 -19.28 -0.66 -4.16
CA LYS A 42 -19.71 -0.74 -2.74
C LYS A 42 -20.36 0.56 -2.25
N PHE A 43 -19.87 1.71 -2.71
CA PHE A 43 -20.31 3.02 -2.26
C PHE A 43 -21.18 3.78 -3.28
N ASP A 44 -21.52 3.13 -4.38
CA ASP A 44 -22.31 3.74 -5.49
C ASP A 44 -21.71 5.09 -5.93
N THR A 45 -20.40 5.10 -6.20
CA THR A 45 -19.67 6.31 -6.58
C THR A 45 -18.93 6.14 -7.91
N ASP A 46 -18.62 7.25 -8.55
CA ASP A 46 -17.93 7.27 -9.84
C ASP A 46 -16.44 6.96 -9.71
N ILE A 47 -15.90 6.35 -10.77
CA ILE A 47 -14.45 6.19 -10.95
C ILE A 47 -13.94 7.35 -11.81
N ASN A 48 -13.03 8.13 -11.25
CA ASN A 48 -12.37 9.23 -11.94
C ASN A 48 -11.01 8.79 -12.52
N GLY A 49 -10.53 9.52 -13.51
CA GLY A 49 -9.20 9.31 -14.11
C GLY A 49 -9.12 8.16 -15.10
N ILE A 50 -10.24 7.60 -15.56
CA ILE A 50 -10.28 6.52 -16.55
C ILE A 50 -9.55 6.98 -17.84
N GLY A 51 -8.59 6.15 -18.30
CA GLY A 51 -7.73 6.49 -19.43
C GLY A 51 -6.53 7.39 -19.10
N GLY A 52 -6.44 7.85 -17.86
CA GLY A 52 -5.29 8.58 -17.33
C GLY A 52 -4.24 7.66 -16.66
N PRO A 53 -3.20 8.25 -16.10
CA PRO A 53 -2.15 7.48 -15.42
C PRO A 53 -2.61 6.73 -14.17
N MET A 54 -3.60 7.27 -13.46
CA MET A 54 -4.14 6.76 -12.20
C MET A 54 -5.66 6.91 -12.19
N THR A 55 -6.32 6.05 -11.42
CA THR A 55 -7.77 6.14 -11.20
C THR A 55 -8.08 6.33 -9.73
N SER A 56 -9.20 6.97 -9.42
CA SER A 56 -9.62 7.18 -8.03
C SER A 56 -11.15 7.09 -7.88
N ALA A 57 -11.60 6.78 -6.68
CA ALA A 57 -12.99 6.86 -6.27
C ALA A 57 -13.06 7.41 -4.84
N ILE A 58 -14.14 8.11 -4.50
CA ILE A 58 -14.35 8.75 -3.20
C ILE A 58 -15.79 8.48 -2.77
N ASN A 59 -15.99 8.07 -1.52
CA ASN A 59 -17.33 7.94 -0.95
C ASN A 59 -17.81 9.26 -0.29
N ASP A 60 -19.06 9.30 0.10
CA ASP A 60 -19.69 10.48 0.71
C ASP A 60 -19.03 10.92 2.03
N ASP A 61 -18.39 10.00 2.76
CA ASP A 61 -17.65 10.28 4.00
C ASP A 61 -16.23 10.82 3.75
N GLY A 62 -15.82 10.94 2.48
CA GLY A 62 -14.50 11.42 2.08
C GLY A 62 -13.39 10.37 2.18
N LEU A 63 -13.70 9.08 2.44
CA LEU A 63 -12.72 8.01 2.25
C LEU A 63 -12.45 7.85 0.76
N SER A 64 -11.18 7.86 0.40
CA SER A 64 -10.77 7.80 -1.00
C SER A 64 -9.94 6.55 -1.27
N ILE A 65 -10.03 6.01 -2.49
CA ILE A 65 -9.12 4.99 -3.00
C ILE A 65 -8.46 5.48 -4.28
N ILE A 66 -7.16 5.19 -4.44
CA ILE A 66 -6.40 5.55 -5.64
C ILE A 66 -5.62 4.34 -6.13
N ASN A 67 -5.85 3.96 -7.38
CA ASN A 67 -4.96 3.06 -8.11
C ASN A 67 -3.86 3.89 -8.76
N PHE A 68 -2.64 3.75 -8.27
CA PHE A 68 -1.46 4.49 -8.77
C PHE A 68 -0.62 3.69 -9.77
N GLY A 69 -1.02 2.45 -10.08
CA GLY A 69 -0.26 1.54 -10.93
C GLY A 69 0.87 0.82 -10.19
N ILE A 70 1.73 0.12 -10.94
CA ILE A 70 2.76 -0.75 -10.39
C ILE A 70 4.10 -0.03 -10.32
N GLY A 71 4.84 -0.29 -9.25
CA GLY A 71 6.25 0.04 -9.11
C GLY A 71 6.54 1.28 -8.28
N SER A 72 7.76 1.32 -7.78
CA SER A 72 8.25 2.32 -6.83
C SER A 72 8.17 3.76 -7.35
N SER A 73 8.41 3.99 -8.64
CA SER A 73 8.32 5.33 -9.23
C SER A 73 6.88 5.89 -9.19
N ASN A 74 5.89 5.03 -9.45
CA ASN A 74 4.48 5.42 -9.35
C ASN A 74 4.07 5.65 -7.89
N ALA A 75 4.54 4.79 -6.97
CA ALA A 75 4.35 4.95 -5.54
C ALA A 75 4.92 6.27 -5.01
N ALA A 76 6.13 6.64 -5.44
CA ALA A 76 6.74 7.93 -5.11
C ALA A 76 5.91 9.09 -5.66
N THR A 77 5.50 8.99 -6.93
CA THR A 77 4.71 10.04 -7.59
C THR A 77 3.41 10.30 -6.83
N ILE A 78 2.61 9.29 -6.54
CA ILE A 78 1.34 9.53 -5.83
C ILE A 78 1.57 10.10 -4.43
N MET A 79 2.55 9.62 -3.67
CA MET A 79 2.86 10.14 -2.34
C MET A 79 3.32 11.61 -2.38
N ASP A 80 4.05 12.00 -3.41
CA ASP A 80 4.43 13.39 -3.64
C ASP A 80 3.23 14.26 -4.04
N LEU A 81 2.35 13.75 -4.89
CA LEU A 81 1.12 14.45 -5.26
C LEU A 81 0.19 14.67 -4.04
N LEU A 82 0.07 13.67 -3.17
CA LEU A 82 -0.72 13.78 -1.94
C LEU A 82 -0.17 14.79 -0.93
N SER A 83 1.09 15.20 -1.06
CA SER A 83 1.68 16.21 -0.17
C SER A 83 0.95 17.57 -0.20
N CYS A 84 0.25 17.89 -1.31
CA CYS A 84 -0.50 19.16 -1.43
C CYS A 84 -1.79 19.17 -0.60
N ILE A 85 -2.39 18.00 -0.34
CA ILE A 85 -3.64 17.87 0.46
C ILE A 85 -3.37 17.44 1.90
N LYS A 86 -2.16 16.95 2.21
CA LYS A 86 -1.69 16.54 3.55
C LYS A 86 -2.68 15.61 4.27
N PRO A 87 -3.01 14.44 3.71
CA PRO A 87 -3.95 13.53 4.33
C PRO A 87 -3.47 13.12 5.73
N LYS A 88 -4.40 12.85 6.63
CA LYS A 88 -4.10 12.35 7.99
C LYS A 88 -3.48 10.96 7.97
N GLY A 89 -3.79 10.16 6.95
CA GLY A 89 -3.18 8.84 6.77
C GLY A 89 -3.44 8.22 5.40
N VAL A 90 -2.49 7.37 5.01
CA VAL A 90 -2.51 6.60 3.77
C VAL A 90 -2.26 5.13 4.12
N LEU A 91 -3.14 4.23 3.67
CA LEU A 91 -2.97 2.79 3.81
C LEU A 91 -2.85 2.13 2.44
N PHE A 92 -1.73 1.48 2.18
CA PHE A 92 -1.50 0.73 0.95
C PHE A 92 -2.07 -0.68 1.06
N LEU A 93 -2.97 -1.02 0.14
CA LEU A 93 -3.53 -2.35 -0.07
C LEU A 93 -2.87 -2.95 -1.31
N GLY A 94 -1.74 -3.63 -1.11
CA GLY A 94 -0.97 -4.28 -2.16
C GLY A 94 -1.05 -5.80 -2.11
N LYS A 95 -0.52 -6.46 -3.14
CA LYS A 95 -0.24 -7.89 -3.13
C LYS A 95 1.27 -8.11 -3.02
N CYS A 96 1.69 -9.23 -2.41
CA CYS A 96 3.10 -9.59 -2.30
C CYS A 96 3.31 -11.09 -2.51
N GLY A 97 4.52 -11.48 -2.89
CA GLY A 97 4.96 -12.86 -2.83
C GLY A 97 5.36 -13.23 -1.39
N GLY A 98 4.81 -14.32 -0.86
CA GLY A 98 5.17 -14.88 0.43
C GLY A 98 6.51 -15.63 0.35
N LEU A 99 7.47 -15.30 1.25
CA LEU A 99 8.84 -15.87 1.19
C LEU A 99 9.16 -16.88 2.30
N LYS A 100 8.29 -17.00 3.28
CA LYS A 100 8.42 -17.96 4.37
C LYS A 100 7.47 -19.14 4.18
N ARG A 101 7.85 -20.32 4.68
CA ARG A 101 6.95 -21.49 4.68
C ARG A 101 5.67 -21.30 5.48
N THR A 102 5.65 -20.30 6.36
CA THR A 102 4.49 -19.92 7.19
C THR A 102 3.60 -18.87 6.53
N THR A 103 3.97 -18.40 5.34
CA THR A 103 3.14 -17.48 4.54
C THR A 103 2.45 -18.26 3.43
N GLU A 104 1.13 -18.36 3.51
CA GLU A 104 0.30 -19.05 2.54
C GLU A 104 -0.47 -18.04 1.69
N ILE A 105 -0.91 -18.47 0.52
CA ILE A 105 -1.75 -17.63 -0.36
C ILE A 105 -3.04 -17.31 0.38
N GLY A 106 -3.39 -16.02 0.40
CA GLY A 106 -4.56 -15.51 1.14
C GLY A 106 -4.23 -14.96 2.53
N HIS A 107 -3.06 -15.28 3.10
CA HIS A 107 -2.64 -14.63 4.34
C HIS A 107 -2.40 -13.14 4.14
N PHE A 108 -2.62 -12.36 5.18
CA PHE A 108 -2.20 -10.97 5.21
C PHE A 108 -0.82 -10.82 5.84
N ILE A 109 -0.04 -9.88 5.31
CA ILE A 109 1.19 -9.41 5.93
C ILE A 109 1.02 -7.93 6.30
N LEU A 110 1.24 -7.62 7.57
CA LEU A 110 1.31 -6.26 8.10
C LEU A 110 2.79 -5.90 8.28
N PRO A 111 3.41 -5.13 7.35
CA PRO A 111 4.84 -4.88 7.36
C PRO A 111 5.28 -4.03 8.54
N THR A 112 6.25 -4.49 9.33
CA THR A 112 6.90 -3.69 10.38
C THR A 112 8.01 -2.78 9.85
N ALA A 113 8.60 -3.15 8.73
CA ALA A 113 9.57 -2.38 7.97
C ALA A 113 9.67 -2.92 6.53
N ALA A 114 10.32 -2.17 5.65
CA ALA A 114 10.67 -2.64 4.32
C ALA A 114 12.15 -2.41 4.01
N ILE A 115 12.81 -3.40 3.36
CA ILE A 115 14.15 -3.24 2.80
C ILE A 115 14.02 -2.51 1.47
N ARG A 116 14.82 -1.47 1.32
CA ARG A 116 14.82 -0.53 0.20
C ARG A 116 15.66 -1.07 -0.98
N GLY A 117 15.15 -2.12 -1.65
CA GLY A 117 15.82 -2.74 -2.80
C GLY A 117 15.40 -2.15 -4.15
N GLU A 118 14.51 -1.16 -4.16
CA GLU A 118 13.91 -0.58 -5.35
C GLU A 118 14.68 0.64 -5.91
N GLY A 119 15.48 1.31 -5.07
CA GLY A 119 16.32 2.44 -5.44
C GLY A 119 15.62 3.79 -5.48
N THR A 120 14.34 3.88 -5.81
CA THR A 120 13.57 5.14 -5.90
C THR A 120 13.60 5.94 -4.59
N SER A 121 13.49 5.24 -3.47
CA SER A 121 13.49 5.88 -2.15
C SER A 121 14.84 6.51 -1.77
N ASP A 122 15.93 6.17 -2.45
CA ASP A 122 17.28 6.75 -2.22
C ASP A 122 17.34 8.24 -2.59
N ASP A 123 16.45 8.69 -3.50
CA ASP A 123 16.33 10.11 -3.85
C ASP A 123 15.70 10.97 -2.72
N TYR A 124 15.09 10.34 -1.72
CA TYR A 124 14.44 11.03 -0.61
C TYR A 124 15.28 11.03 0.67
N PHE A 125 15.91 9.90 0.97
CA PHE A 125 16.76 9.75 2.16
C PHE A 125 17.91 8.78 1.90
N PRO A 126 19.05 8.93 2.61
CA PRO A 126 20.13 7.96 2.61
C PRO A 126 19.63 6.54 2.95
N LYS A 127 20.35 5.52 2.48
CA LYS A 127 19.95 4.09 2.65
C LYS A 127 19.82 3.64 4.10
N GLU A 128 20.51 4.30 5.01
CA GLU A 128 20.51 4.02 6.44
C GLU A 128 19.17 4.41 7.12
N VAL A 129 18.36 5.27 6.48
CA VAL A 129 17.04 5.61 7.02
C VAL A 129 16.09 4.45 6.77
N PRO A 130 15.57 3.81 7.81
CA PRO A 130 14.71 2.62 7.66
C PRO A 130 13.34 3.01 7.07
N ALA A 131 12.86 2.21 6.13
CA ALA A 131 11.49 2.35 5.63
C ALA A 131 10.52 1.68 6.62
N MET A 132 9.78 2.50 7.36
CA MET A 132 8.87 2.05 8.42
C MET A 132 7.47 2.67 8.27
N PRO A 133 6.40 1.92 8.64
CA PRO A 133 5.07 2.50 8.75
C PRO A 133 4.99 3.48 9.92
N SER A 134 3.98 4.33 9.94
CA SER A 134 3.62 5.10 11.12
C SER A 134 3.03 4.17 12.18
N PHE A 135 3.61 4.19 13.38
CA PHE A 135 3.23 3.30 14.47
C PHE A 135 1.72 3.33 14.78
N LYS A 136 1.13 4.51 14.80
CA LYS A 136 -0.31 4.69 15.06
C LYS A 136 -1.16 3.88 14.07
N LEU A 137 -0.93 4.06 12.77
CA LEU A 137 -1.70 3.38 11.72
C LEU A 137 -1.45 1.86 11.74
N HIS A 138 -0.18 1.47 11.89
CA HIS A 138 0.21 0.05 11.98
C HIS A 138 -0.48 -0.65 13.15
N LYS A 139 -0.44 -0.05 14.36
CA LYS A 139 -1.09 -0.60 15.54
C LYS A 139 -2.61 -0.73 15.34
N TYR A 140 -3.23 0.31 14.78
CA TYR A 140 -4.68 0.33 14.57
C TYR A 140 -5.14 -0.79 13.62
N VAL A 141 -4.43 -0.97 12.50
CA VAL A 141 -4.70 -2.07 11.56
C VAL A 141 -4.48 -3.43 12.24
N SER A 142 -3.42 -3.57 13.05
CA SER A 142 -3.15 -4.80 13.81
C SER A 142 -4.30 -5.14 14.78
N GLU A 143 -4.78 -4.16 15.55
CA GLU A 143 -5.90 -4.33 16.48
C GLU A 143 -7.17 -4.76 15.75
N LEU A 144 -7.47 -4.13 14.61
CA LEU A 144 -8.63 -4.49 13.79
C LEU A 144 -8.56 -5.94 13.29
N LEU A 145 -7.40 -6.37 12.79
CA LEU A 145 -7.24 -7.75 12.31
C LEU A 145 -7.47 -8.77 13.44
N VAL A 146 -6.98 -8.47 14.66
CA VAL A 146 -7.24 -9.30 15.84
C VAL A 146 -8.72 -9.31 16.23
N GLU A 147 -9.38 -8.15 16.26
CA GLU A 147 -10.81 -8.04 16.55
C GLU A 147 -11.69 -8.82 15.57
N ARG A 148 -11.25 -8.93 14.31
CA ARG A 148 -11.94 -9.65 13.25
C ARG A 148 -11.54 -11.13 13.13
N ASP A 149 -10.69 -11.61 14.02
CA ASP A 149 -10.13 -12.98 13.99
C ASP A 149 -9.48 -13.32 12.62
N ILE A 150 -8.82 -12.32 12.02
CA ILE A 150 -8.12 -12.48 10.75
C ILE A 150 -6.69 -12.92 11.00
N GLU A 151 -6.31 -14.04 10.43
CA GLU A 151 -4.94 -14.52 10.50
C GLU A 151 -4.02 -13.65 9.65
N TYR A 152 -2.97 -13.10 10.28
CA TYR A 152 -1.96 -12.29 9.61
C TYR A 152 -0.57 -12.57 10.13
N ARG A 153 0.41 -12.14 9.38
CA ARG A 153 1.83 -12.20 9.74
C ARG A 153 2.39 -10.79 9.85
N THR A 154 3.40 -10.63 10.68
CA THR A 154 4.17 -9.38 10.77
C THR A 154 5.62 -9.66 10.44
N GLY A 155 6.29 -8.73 9.80
CA GLY A 155 7.70 -8.86 9.50
C GLY A 155 8.21 -7.87 8.49
N VAL A 156 9.47 -8.03 8.10
CA VAL A 156 10.12 -7.18 7.12
C VAL A 156 9.76 -7.63 5.72
N ILE A 157 9.40 -6.68 4.87
CA ILE A 157 9.18 -6.87 3.42
C ILE A 157 10.43 -6.44 2.66
N TYR A 158 10.70 -7.04 1.52
CA TYR A 158 11.68 -6.56 0.55
C TYR A 158 10.96 -5.89 -0.62
N SER A 159 11.20 -4.62 -0.85
CA SER A 159 10.69 -3.95 -2.06
C SER A 159 11.75 -3.97 -3.15
N THR A 160 11.41 -4.53 -4.31
CA THR A 160 12.32 -4.68 -5.46
C THR A 160 11.87 -3.80 -6.62
N ASN A 161 12.81 -3.42 -7.49
CA ASN A 161 12.51 -2.80 -8.79
C ASN A 161 12.45 -3.80 -9.96
N ARG A 162 12.69 -5.09 -9.70
CA ARG A 162 12.65 -6.15 -10.72
C ARG A 162 11.34 -6.93 -10.59
N ARG A 163 10.53 -6.96 -11.66
CA ARG A 163 9.29 -7.75 -11.66
C ARG A 163 9.53 -9.22 -11.91
N VAL A 164 10.49 -9.56 -12.76
CA VAL A 164 10.82 -10.94 -13.13
C VAL A 164 12.17 -11.29 -12.50
N TRP A 165 12.16 -11.98 -11.38
CA TRP A 165 13.35 -12.34 -10.59
C TRP A 165 13.35 -13.80 -10.13
N GLU A 166 12.26 -14.51 -10.28
CA GLU A 166 12.00 -15.84 -9.71
C GLU A 166 12.96 -16.92 -10.24
N HIS A 167 13.64 -16.65 -11.35
CA HIS A 167 14.69 -17.47 -11.94
C HIS A 167 16.08 -17.26 -11.31
N ASP A 168 16.26 -16.21 -10.50
CA ASP A 168 17.56 -15.80 -9.93
C ASP A 168 17.80 -16.46 -8.56
N GLU A 169 18.46 -17.63 -8.57
CA GLU A 169 18.71 -18.38 -7.32
C GLU A 169 19.63 -17.61 -6.35
N LYS A 170 20.56 -16.78 -6.84
CA LYS A 170 21.41 -15.94 -5.99
C LYS A 170 20.58 -14.89 -5.24
N PHE A 171 19.60 -14.33 -5.93
CA PHE A 171 18.68 -13.38 -5.31
C PHE A 171 17.75 -14.07 -4.30
N LYS A 172 17.27 -15.29 -4.59
CA LYS A 172 16.52 -16.09 -3.61
C LYS A 172 17.34 -16.40 -2.37
N GLU A 173 18.63 -16.76 -2.51
CA GLU A 173 19.53 -16.96 -1.37
C GLU A 173 19.70 -15.67 -0.55
N TYR A 174 19.88 -14.54 -1.22
CA TYR A 174 19.94 -13.24 -0.55
C TYR A 174 18.66 -12.94 0.23
N LEU A 175 17.47 -13.16 -0.34
CA LEU A 175 16.19 -12.97 0.33
C LEU A 175 16.04 -13.87 1.57
N ARG A 176 16.53 -15.13 1.49
CA ARG A 176 16.58 -16.04 2.66
C ARG A 176 17.53 -15.51 3.74
N LYS A 177 18.71 -15.01 3.35
CA LYS A 177 19.72 -14.46 4.27
C LYS A 177 19.22 -13.25 5.03
N VAL A 178 18.52 -12.33 4.36
CA VAL A 178 17.95 -11.12 5.01
C VAL A 178 16.62 -11.39 5.73
N ARG A 179 16.13 -12.65 5.69
CA ARG A 179 15.00 -13.17 6.47
C ARG A 179 13.67 -12.43 6.26
N VAL A 180 13.46 -11.85 5.10
CA VAL A 180 12.22 -11.14 4.80
C VAL A 180 11.02 -12.08 4.75
N MET A 181 9.85 -11.53 5.10
CA MET A 181 8.57 -12.24 5.15
C MET A 181 7.91 -12.34 3.77
N GLY A 182 8.02 -11.29 2.99
CA GLY A 182 7.46 -11.20 1.65
C GLY A 182 8.24 -10.22 0.77
N ILE A 183 7.83 -10.14 -0.48
CA ILE A 183 8.43 -9.27 -1.51
C ILE A 183 7.34 -8.56 -2.28
N ASP A 184 7.53 -7.25 -2.49
CA ASP A 184 6.69 -6.38 -3.32
C ASP A 184 7.54 -5.42 -4.16
N MET A 185 6.94 -4.38 -4.71
CA MET A 185 7.64 -3.37 -5.50
C MET A 185 7.42 -1.94 -4.99
N GLU A 186 6.64 -1.71 -3.91
CA GLU A 186 6.14 -0.37 -3.54
C GLU A 186 6.31 0.01 -2.07
N THR A 187 6.20 -0.94 -1.14
CA THR A 187 6.08 -0.66 0.31
C THR A 187 7.21 0.21 0.85
N ALA A 188 8.47 -0.07 0.50
CA ALA A 188 9.61 0.74 0.97
C ALA A 188 9.50 2.19 0.50
N THR A 189 9.14 2.38 -0.77
CA THR A 189 8.95 3.72 -1.33
C THR A 189 7.81 4.47 -0.65
N ILE A 190 6.65 3.85 -0.46
CA ILE A 190 5.51 4.46 0.23
C ILE A 190 5.91 4.89 1.66
N PHE A 191 6.66 4.04 2.37
CA PHE A 191 7.10 4.36 3.72
C PHE A 191 8.08 5.54 3.76
N ILE A 192 9.06 5.56 2.88
CA ILE A 192 10.08 6.63 2.83
C ILE A 192 9.49 7.93 2.31
N THR A 193 8.75 7.90 1.21
CA THR A 193 8.16 9.12 0.64
C THR A 193 7.07 9.71 1.54
N GLY A 194 6.31 8.84 2.23
CA GLY A 194 5.36 9.28 3.25
C GLY A 194 6.07 9.96 4.43
N PHE A 195 7.24 9.45 4.85
CA PHE A 195 8.05 10.10 5.87
C PHE A 195 8.55 11.46 5.39
N ALA A 196 9.09 11.54 4.17
CA ALA A 196 9.58 12.78 3.57
C ALA A 196 8.49 13.86 3.45
N ASN A 197 7.26 13.46 3.19
CA ASN A 197 6.11 14.35 3.03
C ASN A 197 5.31 14.59 4.32
N GLY A 198 5.73 14.02 5.46
CA GLY A 198 5.03 14.17 6.73
C GLY A 198 3.64 13.51 6.76
N ILE A 199 3.42 12.48 5.92
CA ILE A 199 2.15 11.74 5.81
C ILE A 199 2.24 10.47 6.66
N ASN A 200 1.24 10.22 7.53
CA ASN A 200 1.12 8.92 8.17
C ASN A 200 0.84 7.85 7.12
N ARG A 201 1.55 6.74 7.19
CA ARG A 201 1.53 5.69 6.17
C ARG A 201 1.57 4.31 6.80
N GLY A 202 0.92 3.38 6.14
CA GLY A 202 0.90 1.97 6.48
C GLY A 202 0.71 1.13 5.23
N ALA A 203 0.82 -0.18 5.39
CA ALA A 203 0.49 -1.13 4.34
C ALA A 203 -0.15 -2.36 4.98
N LEU A 204 -1.10 -2.95 4.29
CA LEU A 204 -1.61 -4.29 4.51
C LEU A 204 -1.45 -5.03 3.20
N LEU A 205 -0.71 -6.13 3.19
CA LEU A 205 -0.37 -6.84 1.97
C LEU A 205 -1.06 -8.20 1.95
N LEU A 206 -1.66 -8.55 0.80
CA LEU A 206 -2.23 -9.87 0.54
C LEU A 206 -1.18 -10.76 -0.12
N VAL A 207 -0.90 -11.93 0.46
CA VAL A 207 -0.03 -12.94 -0.16
C VAL A 207 -0.74 -13.53 -1.37
N SER A 208 -0.18 -13.29 -2.56
CA SER A 208 -0.77 -13.72 -3.84
C SER A 208 -0.09 -14.94 -4.44
N ASP A 209 1.13 -15.24 -4.01
CA ASP A 209 1.98 -16.30 -4.55
C ASP A 209 3.10 -16.64 -3.57
N THR A 210 3.79 -17.76 -3.80
CA THR A 210 4.91 -18.23 -2.96
C THR A 210 6.14 -18.51 -3.82
N PRO A 211 6.80 -17.46 -4.35
CA PRO A 211 7.78 -17.55 -5.46
C PRO A 211 9.11 -18.22 -5.11
N MET A 212 9.27 -18.67 -3.87
CA MET A 212 10.48 -19.39 -3.43
C MET A 212 10.51 -20.85 -3.90
N ILE A 213 9.38 -21.38 -4.36
CA ILE A 213 9.24 -22.72 -4.93
C ILE A 213 8.66 -22.61 -6.35
N PRO A 214 9.04 -23.49 -7.28
CA PRO A 214 8.61 -23.40 -8.67
C PRO A 214 7.08 -23.41 -8.85
N GLU A 215 6.39 -24.26 -8.10
CA GLU A 215 4.92 -24.41 -8.15
C GLU A 215 4.17 -23.21 -7.58
N GLY A 216 4.86 -22.38 -6.81
CA GLY A 216 4.30 -21.18 -6.18
C GLY A 216 4.54 -19.90 -6.99
N ILE A 217 5.21 -19.97 -8.13
CA ILE A 217 5.39 -18.80 -9.01
C ILE A 217 4.04 -18.40 -9.59
N LYS A 218 3.74 -17.11 -9.49
CA LYS A 218 2.45 -16.54 -9.87
C LYS A 218 2.08 -16.85 -11.33
N THR A 219 0.92 -17.46 -11.52
CA THR A 219 0.28 -17.68 -12.81
C THR A 219 -0.96 -16.79 -12.95
N GLU A 220 -1.50 -16.67 -14.16
CA GLU A 220 -2.76 -15.95 -14.39
C GLU A 220 -3.92 -16.58 -13.63
N GLU A 221 -4.03 -17.90 -13.63
CA GLU A 221 -5.05 -18.63 -12.90
C GLU A 221 -4.98 -18.40 -11.39
N MET A 222 -3.76 -18.45 -10.82
CA MET A 222 -3.54 -18.12 -9.40
C MET A 222 -3.96 -16.68 -9.07
N ASP A 223 -3.65 -15.70 -9.92
CA ASP A 223 -4.04 -14.31 -9.67
C ASP A 223 -5.56 -14.10 -9.74
N GLN A 224 -6.25 -14.79 -10.67
CA GLN A 224 -7.70 -14.78 -10.76
C GLN A 224 -8.32 -15.42 -9.51
N ASP A 225 -7.78 -16.54 -9.04
CA ASP A 225 -8.26 -17.25 -7.84
C ASP A 225 -8.07 -16.40 -6.58
N VAL A 226 -6.90 -15.80 -6.41
CA VAL A 226 -6.62 -14.90 -5.29
C VAL A 226 -7.57 -13.69 -5.32
N THR A 227 -7.77 -13.13 -6.49
CA THR A 227 -8.69 -12.00 -6.68
C THR A 227 -10.11 -12.36 -6.27
N ARG A 228 -10.60 -13.50 -6.72
CA ARG A 228 -11.96 -13.98 -6.42
C ARG A 228 -12.16 -14.29 -4.93
N LYS A 229 -11.16 -14.89 -4.26
CA LYS A 229 -11.30 -15.41 -2.90
C LYS A 229 -11.01 -14.39 -1.80
N TYR A 230 -10.05 -13.49 -2.02
CA TYR A 230 -9.46 -12.71 -0.92
C TYR A 230 -9.50 -11.19 -1.08
N VAL A 231 -9.70 -10.67 -2.31
CA VAL A 231 -9.65 -9.22 -2.54
C VAL A 231 -10.77 -8.47 -1.82
N ASP A 232 -11.97 -9.06 -1.76
CA ASP A 232 -13.10 -8.41 -1.07
C ASP A 232 -12.81 -8.23 0.42
N LEU A 233 -12.31 -9.28 1.09
CA LEU A 233 -11.92 -9.20 2.49
C LEU A 233 -10.76 -8.21 2.71
N HIS A 234 -9.75 -8.22 1.82
CA HIS A 234 -8.61 -7.31 1.93
C HIS A 234 -9.04 -5.84 1.79
N LEU A 235 -9.89 -5.54 0.82
CA LEU A 235 -10.46 -4.20 0.65
C LEU A 235 -11.33 -3.80 1.83
N GLU A 236 -12.17 -4.71 2.34
CA GLU A 236 -13.03 -4.46 3.51
C GLU A 236 -12.22 -4.11 4.75
N MET A 237 -11.14 -4.85 5.03
CA MET A 237 -10.23 -4.53 6.14
C MET A 237 -9.59 -3.14 5.98
N GLY A 238 -9.19 -2.77 4.78
CA GLY A 238 -8.67 -1.43 4.50
C GLY A 238 -9.70 -0.32 4.72
N ILE A 239 -10.90 -0.51 4.20
CA ILE A 239 -12.02 0.44 4.37
C ILE A 239 -12.33 0.61 5.87
N GLU A 240 -12.53 -0.49 6.58
CA GLU A 240 -12.87 -0.46 7.99
C GLU A 240 -11.78 0.20 8.83
N ALA A 241 -10.50 -0.13 8.59
CA ALA A 241 -9.37 0.46 9.29
C ALA A 241 -9.35 1.99 9.12
N MET A 242 -9.52 2.47 7.89
CA MET A 242 -9.44 3.91 7.60
C MET A 242 -10.68 4.67 8.08
N THR A 243 -11.85 4.05 8.05
CA THR A 243 -13.09 4.64 8.58
C THR A 243 -13.04 4.74 10.11
N LYS A 244 -12.72 3.65 10.80
CA LYS A 244 -12.65 3.62 12.27
C LYS A 244 -11.58 4.56 12.82
N ILE A 245 -10.37 4.57 12.24
CA ILE A 245 -9.30 5.48 12.70
C ILE A 245 -9.70 6.96 12.50
N GLY A 246 -10.52 7.25 11.51
CA GLY A 246 -11.09 8.57 11.27
C GLY A 246 -11.97 9.05 12.42
N VAL A 247 -12.75 8.15 12.99
CA VAL A 247 -13.70 8.43 14.08
C VAL A 247 -13.03 8.37 15.45
N GLU A 248 -12.18 7.39 15.69
CA GLU A 248 -11.64 7.05 17.02
C GLU A 248 -10.21 7.52 17.23
N GLY A 249 -9.45 7.70 16.15
CA GLY A 249 -8.00 7.94 16.21
C GLY A 249 -7.58 9.19 16.98
N GLU A 250 -8.44 10.19 17.11
CA GLU A 250 -8.14 11.42 17.88
C GLU A 250 -8.28 11.23 19.39
N LYS A 251 -8.99 10.21 19.83
CA LYS A 251 -9.21 9.91 21.25
C LYS A 251 -8.03 9.20 21.91
N ILE A 252 -7.10 8.66 21.15
CA ILE A 252 -5.98 7.88 21.66
C ILE A 252 -4.82 8.80 22.05
N LYS A 253 -4.79 9.25 23.30
CA LYS A 253 -3.81 10.21 23.84
C LYS A 253 -2.35 9.75 23.73
N HIS A 254 -2.09 8.44 23.70
CA HIS A 254 -0.73 7.86 23.67
C HIS A 254 -0.04 7.92 22.31
N PHE A 255 -0.67 8.47 21.28
CA PHE A 255 -0.13 8.57 19.91
C PHE A 255 0.26 9.98 19.48
N LYS A 256 0.36 10.91 20.42
CA LYS A 256 0.94 12.22 20.12
C LYS A 256 2.45 12.10 20.29
N TYR A 257 3.19 12.32 19.20
CA TYR A 257 4.62 12.54 19.20
C TYR A 257 4.91 14.02 19.40
#